data_36a7dd335f18aef5f68ca50dc0227c46
#
_entry.id   36a7dd335f18aef5f68ca50dc0227c46
#
_cell.length_a   1.000
_cell.length_b   1.000
_cell.length_c   1.000
_cell.angle_alpha   90.00
_cell.angle_beta   90.00
_cell.angle_gamma   90.00
#
_symmetry.space_group_name_H-M   'P 1'
#
loop_
_entity.id
_entity.type
_entity.pdbx_description
1 polymer ?
#
loop_
_entity_poly.entity_id
_entity_poly.type
_entity_poly.pdbx_seq_one_letter_code
_entity_poly.pdbx_strand_id
1 'polypeptide(L)'
;KNPREVAQILLDNMKLEGSYFTSAAMAGPGFLNFTLGTRWFGETVRAVQTEGMDYGKNDMLKGKKYMVEFVSANPTGPMHMGNARGGVLGDTLASVLKKSGADVWREFYVNDAGNQIEKFAKSLEARYFQIFRGEDAVEFPEDGYHGDDIRELAQLYADTHGDEVLYADEKTRHDALARFGLEHNIPKM
;
A
#
# COMPACT_ATOMS: atom_id res chain seq x y z
N LYS A 1 37.31 -26.72 6.15
CA LYS A 1 36.76 -27.45 7.31
C LYS A 1 35.30 -27.77 7.06
N ASN A 2 34.88 -28.93 7.55
CA ASN A 2 33.49 -29.38 7.49
C ASN A 2 32.63 -28.45 8.39
N PRO A 3 31.42 -28.03 8.01
CA PRO A 3 30.55 -27.21 8.85
C PRO A 3 30.32 -27.76 10.27
N ARG A 4 30.19 -29.07 10.41
CA ARG A 4 30.05 -29.73 11.73
C ARG A 4 31.28 -29.56 12.62
N GLU A 5 32.48 -29.67 12.05
CA GLU A 5 33.74 -29.42 12.79
C GLU A 5 33.83 -27.98 13.25
N VAL A 6 33.43 -27.03 12.40
CA VAL A 6 33.40 -25.61 12.77
C VAL A 6 32.38 -25.37 13.89
N ALA A 7 31.19 -25.92 13.77
CA ALA A 7 30.16 -25.82 14.78
C ALA A 7 30.62 -26.40 16.16
N GLN A 8 31.29 -27.55 16.11
CA GLN A 8 31.83 -28.18 17.35
C GLN A 8 32.92 -27.29 17.98
N ILE A 9 33.87 -26.74 17.18
CA ILE A 9 34.88 -25.85 17.69
C ILE A 9 34.24 -24.60 18.35
N LEU A 10 33.19 -24.06 17.74
CA LEU A 10 32.44 -22.95 18.32
C LEU A 10 31.79 -23.30 19.65
N LEU A 11 31.13 -24.47 19.74
CA LEU A 11 30.50 -24.92 20.98
C LEU A 11 31.52 -25.16 22.09
N ASP A 12 32.65 -25.77 21.77
CA ASP A 12 33.70 -26.10 22.76
C ASP A 12 34.37 -24.82 23.33
N ASN A 13 34.31 -23.73 22.60
CA ASN A 13 34.91 -22.44 23.01
C ASN A 13 33.91 -21.39 23.45
N MET A 14 32.61 -21.69 23.34
CA MET A 14 31.54 -20.76 23.66
C MET A 14 31.28 -20.68 25.17
N LYS A 15 31.22 -19.48 25.71
CA LYS A 15 30.79 -19.22 27.09
C LYS A 15 29.41 -18.60 27.09
N LEU A 16 28.44 -19.32 27.69
CA LEU A 16 27.07 -18.83 27.79
C LEU A 16 26.80 -18.06 29.09
N GLU A 17 27.73 -18.10 30.03
CA GLU A 17 27.60 -17.42 31.31
C GLU A 17 27.43 -15.91 31.10
N GLY A 18 26.44 -15.33 31.77
CA GLY A 18 26.07 -13.90 31.62
C GLY A 18 25.24 -13.56 30.41
N SER A 19 25.10 -14.51 29.46
CA SER A 19 24.25 -14.31 28.29
C SER A 19 22.77 -14.63 28.61
N TYR A 20 21.90 -14.45 27.63
CA TYR A 20 20.49 -14.86 27.72
C TYR A 20 20.26 -16.34 27.37
N PHE A 21 21.28 -17.04 26.89
CA PHE A 21 21.16 -18.44 26.49
C PHE A 21 21.41 -19.39 27.66
N THR A 22 20.55 -20.40 27.80
CA THR A 22 20.69 -21.47 28.79
C THR A 22 21.43 -22.68 28.23
N SER A 23 21.37 -22.85 26.90
CA SER A 23 22.10 -23.91 26.21
C SER A 23 22.36 -23.59 24.76
N ALA A 24 23.37 -24.24 24.20
CA ALA A 24 23.64 -24.30 22.79
C ALA A 24 23.91 -25.73 22.37
N ALA A 25 23.40 -26.18 21.24
CA ALA A 25 23.59 -27.54 20.75
C ALA A 25 23.75 -27.55 19.22
N MET A 26 24.55 -28.46 18.71
CA MET A 26 24.67 -28.69 17.28
C MET A 26 23.47 -29.48 16.75
N ALA A 27 22.95 -29.05 15.59
CA ALA A 27 21.86 -29.70 14.87
C ALA A 27 22.17 -29.89 13.39
N GLY A 28 21.71 -30.98 12.81
CA GLY A 28 21.84 -31.27 11.39
C GLY A 28 23.27 -31.14 10.84
N PRO A 29 23.47 -30.53 9.67
CA PRO A 29 24.76 -30.46 8.99
C PRO A 29 25.76 -29.42 9.54
N GLY A 30 25.48 -28.82 10.72
CA GLY A 30 26.36 -27.82 11.35
C GLY A 30 25.65 -26.54 11.77
N PHE A 31 24.31 -26.61 12.00
CA PHE A 31 23.56 -25.54 12.66
C PHE A 31 23.85 -25.51 14.16
N LEU A 32 23.79 -24.34 14.75
CA LEU A 32 23.83 -24.14 16.19
C LEU A 32 22.46 -23.64 16.66
N ASN A 33 21.81 -24.43 17.50
CA ASN A 33 20.55 -24.08 18.13
C ASN A 33 20.83 -23.55 19.54
N PHE A 34 20.27 -22.38 19.84
CA PHE A 34 20.37 -21.73 21.14
C PHE A 34 19.01 -21.76 21.84
N THR A 35 19.01 -22.04 23.15
CA THR A 35 17.82 -21.92 23.97
C THR A 35 17.89 -20.66 24.81
N LEU A 36 16.86 -19.81 24.67
CA LEU A 36 16.72 -18.58 25.46
C LEU A 36 16.20 -18.91 26.88
N GLY A 37 16.81 -18.30 27.89
CA GLY A 37 16.31 -18.37 29.26
C GLY A 37 15.13 -17.40 29.50
N THR A 38 14.38 -17.63 30.55
CA THR A 38 13.22 -16.82 30.96
C THR A 38 13.60 -15.35 31.27
N ARG A 39 14.83 -15.11 31.70
CA ARG A 39 15.37 -13.76 31.97
C ARG A 39 15.22 -12.84 30.74
N TRP A 40 15.50 -13.35 29.53
CA TRP A 40 15.38 -12.57 28.30
C TRP A 40 13.96 -12.04 28.07
N PHE A 41 12.94 -12.90 28.29
CA PHE A 41 11.54 -12.50 28.12
C PHE A 41 11.15 -11.39 29.11
N GLY A 42 11.53 -11.55 30.38
CA GLY A 42 11.23 -10.54 31.41
C GLY A 42 11.89 -9.20 31.16
N GLU A 43 13.15 -9.19 30.73
CA GLU A 43 13.87 -7.96 30.41
C GLU A 43 13.35 -7.31 29.14
N THR A 44 12.98 -8.09 28.11
CA THR A 44 12.36 -7.56 26.91
C THR A 44 11.03 -6.86 27.21
N VAL A 45 10.16 -7.46 28.04
CA VAL A 45 8.89 -6.84 28.43
C VAL A 45 9.14 -5.53 29.18
N ARG A 46 10.10 -5.50 30.10
CA ARG A 46 10.45 -4.26 30.82
C ARG A 46 10.98 -3.19 29.88
N ALA A 47 11.84 -3.55 28.90
CA ALA A 47 12.35 -2.63 27.91
C ALA A 47 11.22 -2.03 27.07
N VAL A 48 10.26 -2.87 26.60
CA VAL A 48 9.07 -2.41 25.88
C VAL A 48 8.27 -1.41 26.72
N GLN A 49 8.04 -1.72 28.00
CA GLN A 49 7.31 -0.82 28.90
C GLN A 49 8.02 0.51 29.14
N THR A 50 9.36 0.46 29.27
CA THR A 50 10.18 1.66 29.57
C THR A 50 10.36 2.54 28.34
N GLU A 51 10.64 1.95 27.18
CA GLU A 51 10.92 2.67 25.93
C GLU A 51 9.63 3.04 25.16
N GLY A 52 8.53 2.32 25.42
CA GLY A 52 7.25 2.57 24.79
C GLY A 52 7.34 2.54 23.27
N MET A 53 6.90 3.61 22.62
CA MET A 53 6.92 3.73 21.16
C MET A 53 8.34 3.79 20.57
N ASP A 54 9.35 4.06 21.35
CA ASP A 54 10.76 4.09 20.90
C ASP A 54 11.45 2.72 20.95
N TYR A 55 10.81 1.71 21.56
CA TYR A 55 11.36 0.36 21.60
C TYR A 55 11.75 -0.16 20.22
N GLY A 56 12.99 -0.64 20.09
CA GLY A 56 13.56 -1.11 18.83
C GLY A 56 14.07 -0.03 17.88
N LYS A 57 13.98 1.26 18.24
CA LYS A 57 14.59 2.34 17.49
C LYS A 57 16.12 2.22 17.50
N ASN A 58 16.73 2.51 16.36
CA ASN A 58 18.19 2.47 16.22
C ASN A 58 18.66 3.49 15.16
N ASP A 59 19.97 3.67 15.04
CA ASP A 59 20.59 4.65 14.15
C ASP A 59 21.30 4.00 12.94
N MET A 60 20.98 2.76 12.58
CA MET A 60 21.64 2.02 11.47
C MET A 60 21.56 2.76 10.14
N LEU A 61 20.47 3.47 9.91
CA LEU A 61 20.22 4.21 8.67
C LEU A 61 20.32 5.73 8.84
N LYS A 62 20.92 6.21 9.93
CA LYS A 62 21.09 7.64 10.18
C LYS A 62 21.78 8.36 9.02
N GLY A 63 21.17 9.45 8.57
CA GLY A 63 21.64 10.23 7.42
C GLY A 63 21.33 9.65 6.05
N LYS A 64 20.67 8.49 5.97
CA LYS A 64 20.12 7.97 4.73
C LYS A 64 18.74 8.54 4.47
N LYS A 65 18.45 8.83 3.19
CA LYS A 65 17.15 9.31 2.71
C LYS A 65 16.51 8.25 1.84
N TYR A 66 15.24 7.99 2.09
CA TYR A 66 14.43 7.04 1.31
C TYR A 66 13.13 7.69 0.91
N MET A 67 12.70 7.44 -0.30
CA MET A 67 11.35 7.67 -0.76
C MET A 67 10.69 6.31 -0.98
N VAL A 68 9.52 6.12 -0.41
CA VAL A 68 8.73 4.89 -0.55
C VAL A 68 7.43 5.28 -1.22
N GLU A 69 7.30 4.88 -2.48
CA GLU A 69 6.06 5.02 -3.24
C GLU A 69 5.20 3.77 -3.06
N PHE A 70 3.94 3.95 -2.71
CA PHE A 70 3.02 2.82 -2.51
C PHE A 70 1.56 3.23 -2.72
N VAL A 71 0.71 2.23 -2.94
CA VAL A 71 -0.67 2.35 -3.43
C VAL A 71 -0.71 2.85 -4.87
N SER A 72 -0.47 4.14 -5.14
CA SER A 72 -0.40 4.79 -6.45
C SER A 72 -1.50 4.29 -7.41
N ALA A 73 -2.74 4.19 -6.89
CA ALA A 73 -3.87 3.68 -7.63
C ALA A 73 -4.45 4.75 -8.57
N ASN A 74 -4.96 4.32 -9.73
CA ASN A 74 -5.62 5.24 -10.65
C ASN A 74 -6.97 5.72 -10.08
N PRO A 75 -7.31 7.01 -10.20
CA PRO A 75 -8.53 7.59 -9.63
C PRO A 75 -9.80 7.29 -10.45
N THR A 76 -9.86 6.13 -11.09
CA THR A 76 -10.97 5.70 -11.96
C THR A 76 -12.03 4.87 -11.24
N GLY A 77 -11.92 4.72 -9.92
CA GLY A 77 -12.86 3.98 -9.09
C GLY A 77 -12.39 3.82 -7.65
N PRO A 78 -13.15 3.14 -6.80
CA PRO A 78 -12.80 2.92 -5.40
C PRO A 78 -11.58 2.00 -5.25
N MET A 79 -10.79 2.23 -4.20
CA MET A 79 -9.69 1.34 -3.85
C MET A 79 -10.19 -0.05 -3.44
N HIS A 80 -9.49 -1.09 -3.88
CA HIS A 80 -9.81 -2.48 -3.58
C HIS A 80 -8.75 -3.14 -2.67
N MET A 81 -9.01 -4.37 -2.23
CA MET A 81 -8.12 -5.10 -1.31
C MET A 81 -6.67 -5.23 -1.80
N GLY A 82 -6.43 -5.25 -3.12
CA GLY A 82 -5.07 -5.25 -3.68
C GLY A 82 -4.32 -3.97 -3.35
N ASN A 83 -4.98 -2.81 -3.43
CA ASN A 83 -4.42 -1.51 -3.05
C ASN A 83 -4.15 -1.45 -1.54
N ALA A 84 -5.09 -1.93 -0.71
CA ALA A 84 -4.93 -1.97 0.75
C ALA A 84 -3.70 -2.79 1.17
N ARG A 85 -3.46 -3.95 0.53
CA ARG A 85 -2.27 -4.77 0.78
C ARG A 85 -0.98 -4.01 0.45
N GLY A 86 -0.95 -3.32 -0.69
CA GLY A 86 0.17 -2.44 -1.05
C GLY A 86 0.38 -1.32 -0.05
N GLY A 87 -0.71 -0.72 0.44
CA GLY A 87 -0.71 0.32 1.47
C GLY A 87 -0.07 -0.15 2.77
N VAL A 88 -0.53 -1.28 3.30
CA VAL A 88 0.02 -1.86 4.55
C VAL A 88 1.52 -2.17 4.40
N LEU A 89 1.91 -2.78 3.29
CA LEU A 89 3.32 -3.12 3.05
C LEU A 89 4.19 -1.86 2.96
N GLY A 90 3.77 -0.87 2.16
CA GLY A 90 4.53 0.37 1.95
C GLY A 90 4.65 1.20 3.22
N ASP A 91 3.55 1.38 3.96
CA ASP A 91 3.57 2.13 5.22
C ASP A 91 4.40 1.43 6.30
N THR A 92 4.31 0.09 6.40
CA THR A 92 5.13 -0.70 7.32
C THR A 92 6.62 -0.55 6.97
N LEU A 93 7.00 -0.67 5.69
CA LEU A 93 8.37 -0.50 5.24
C LEU A 93 8.89 0.91 5.58
N ALA A 94 8.12 1.95 5.25
CA ALA A 94 8.48 3.32 5.57
C ALA A 94 8.66 3.54 7.09
N SER A 95 7.80 2.93 7.90
CA SER A 95 7.85 3.00 9.36
C SER A 95 9.09 2.29 9.92
N VAL A 96 9.44 1.10 9.40
CA VAL A 96 10.65 0.36 9.80
C VAL A 96 11.92 1.14 9.43
N LEU A 97 12.00 1.68 8.21
CA LEU A 97 13.13 2.51 7.78
C LEU A 97 13.28 3.75 8.68
N LYS A 98 12.18 4.43 8.99
CA LYS A 98 12.18 5.59 9.90
C LYS A 98 12.64 5.19 11.31
N LYS A 99 12.17 4.05 11.82
CA LYS A 99 12.57 3.53 13.13
C LYS A 99 14.05 3.14 13.19
N SER A 100 14.62 2.79 12.03
CA SER A 100 16.06 2.53 11.87
C SER A 100 16.92 3.79 11.69
N GLY A 101 16.34 4.98 11.85
CA GLY A 101 17.04 6.26 11.82
C GLY A 101 17.10 6.97 10.47
N ALA A 102 16.42 6.43 9.44
CA ALA A 102 16.36 7.06 8.13
C ALA A 102 15.43 8.29 8.11
N ASP A 103 15.72 9.21 7.19
CA ASP A 103 14.79 10.25 6.74
C ASP A 103 13.92 9.66 5.64
N VAL A 104 12.62 9.52 5.89
CA VAL A 104 11.71 8.77 5.01
C VAL A 104 10.57 9.64 4.52
N TRP A 105 10.47 9.73 3.19
CA TRP A 105 9.37 10.34 2.46
C TRP A 105 8.40 9.27 1.98
N ARG A 106 7.10 9.47 2.18
CA ARG A 106 6.03 8.63 1.64
C ARG A 106 5.45 9.30 0.41
N GLU A 107 5.38 8.59 -0.69
CA GLU A 107 4.92 9.08 -1.97
C GLU A 107 3.67 8.33 -2.43
N PHE A 108 2.72 9.08 -2.96
CA PHE A 108 1.55 8.56 -3.68
C PHE A 108 1.52 9.24 -5.05
N TYR A 109 1.65 8.47 -6.12
CA TYR A 109 1.57 8.98 -7.48
C TYR A 109 0.12 9.01 -7.95
N VAL A 110 -0.41 10.19 -8.25
CA VAL A 110 -1.74 10.36 -8.84
C VAL A 110 -1.63 10.30 -10.35
N ASN A 111 -2.13 9.23 -10.97
CA ASN A 111 -2.16 9.07 -12.41
C ASN A 111 -3.50 9.52 -12.97
N ASP A 112 -3.63 10.80 -13.28
CA ASP A 112 -4.86 11.47 -13.73
C ASP A 112 -4.93 11.69 -15.24
N ALA A 113 -4.12 10.96 -16.03
CA ALA A 113 -4.03 11.11 -17.49
C ALA A 113 -3.91 9.75 -18.20
N GLY A 114 -4.01 9.78 -19.54
CA GLY A 114 -3.80 8.63 -20.42
C GLY A 114 -5.02 7.73 -20.61
N ASN A 115 -4.81 6.57 -21.23
CA ASN A 115 -5.87 5.66 -21.70
C ASN A 115 -6.90 5.26 -20.65
N GLN A 116 -6.51 5.19 -19.37
CA GLN A 116 -7.45 4.82 -18.31
C GLN A 116 -8.44 5.94 -18.02
N ILE A 117 -7.99 7.19 -18.06
CA ILE A 117 -8.86 8.35 -17.90
C ILE A 117 -9.80 8.50 -19.12
N GLU A 118 -9.32 8.21 -20.32
CA GLU A 118 -10.18 8.19 -21.52
C GLU A 118 -11.29 7.11 -21.42
N LYS A 119 -10.94 5.90 -20.96
CA LYS A 119 -11.92 4.84 -20.71
C LYS A 119 -12.92 5.22 -19.61
N PHE A 120 -12.42 5.88 -18.56
CA PHE A 120 -13.26 6.39 -17.48
C PHE A 120 -14.26 7.44 -17.99
N ALA A 121 -13.79 8.40 -18.78
CA ALA A 121 -14.65 9.41 -19.41
C ALA A 121 -15.73 8.79 -20.29
N LYS A 122 -15.37 7.82 -21.16
CA LYS A 122 -16.32 7.09 -22.02
C LYS A 122 -17.35 6.30 -21.22
N SER A 123 -16.92 5.70 -20.11
CA SER A 123 -17.82 4.97 -19.22
C SER A 123 -18.83 5.90 -18.54
N LEU A 124 -18.37 7.05 -18.04
CA LEU A 124 -19.24 8.08 -17.47
C LEU A 124 -20.19 8.65 -18.54
N GLU A 125 -19.70 8.93 -19.75
CA GLU A 125 -20.51 9.42 -20.85
C GLU A 125 -21.63 8.46 -21.21
N ALA A 126 -21.33 7.18 -21.35
CA ALA A 126 -22.35 6.17 -21.67
C ALA A 126 -23.43 6.13 -20.58
N ARG A 127 -23.06 6.12 -19.29
CA ARG A 127 -24.02 6.15 -18.17
C ARG A 127 -24.81 7.47 -18.13
N TYR A 128 -24.16 8.60 -18.37
CA TYR A 128 -24.82 9.90 -18.45
C TYR A 128 -25.86 9.93 -19.57
N PHE A 129 -25.53 9.43 -20.77
CA PHE A 129 -26.49 9.32 -21.86
C PHE A 129 -27.65 8.38 -21.55
N GLN A 130 -27.39 7.26 -20.87
CA GLN A 130 -28.42 6.31 -20.47
C GLN A 130 -29.47 6.95 -19.54
N ILE A 131 -29.06 7.89 -18.68
CA ILE A 131 -29.98 8.64 -17.80
C ILE A 131 -31.01 9.43 -18.61
N PHE A 132 -30.57 10.09 -19.68
CA PHE A 132 -31.47 10.97 -20.49
C PHE A 132 -32.17 10.28 -21.65
N ARG A 133 -31.57 9.20 -22.17
CA ARG A 133 -32.07 8.55 -23.41
C ARG A 133 -32.63 7.16 -23.18
N GLY A 134 -32.41 6.59 -21.99
CA GLY A 134 -32.76 5.21 -21.67
C GLY A 134 -31.58 4.24 -21.83
N GLU A 135 -31.60 3.18 -21.04
CA GLU A 135 -30.53 2.19 -21.00
C GLU A 135 -30.31 1.47 -22.31
N ASP A 136 -31.42 1.10 -22.98
CA ASP A 136 -31.41 0.36 -24.25
C ASP A 136 -31.03 1.23 -25.48
N ALA A 137 -31.04 2.55 -25.33
CA ALA A 137 -30.73 3.48 -26.42
C ALA A 137 -29.23 3.81 -26.54
N VAL A 138 -28.40 3.37 -25.57
CA VAL A 138 -26.97 3.70 -25.50
C VAL A 138 -26.18 2.44 -25.20
N GLU A 139 -25.36 2.01 -26.17
CA GLU A 139 -24.41 0.91 -25.97
C GLU A 139 -23.32 1.29 -25.00
N PHE A 140 -23.08 0.44 -23.99
CA PHE A 140 -22.02 0.66 -23.04
C PHE A 140 -20.69 0.06 -23.57
N PRO A 141 -19.56 0.78 -23.49
CA PRO A 141 -18.28 0.27 -23.98
C PRO A 141 -17.89 -1.06 -23.34
N GLU A 142 -17.55 -2.06 -24.14
CA GLU A 142 -17.19 -3.41 -23.67
C GLU A 142 -15.97 -3.36 -22.73
N ASP A 143 -14.99 -2.53 -23.05
CA ASP A 143 -13.76 -2.33 -22.28
C ASP A 143 -13.87 -1.19 -21.24
N GLY A 144 -15.09 -0.72 -20.96
CA GLY A 144 -15.38 0.33 -19.99
C GLY A 144 -15.39 -0.16 -18.53
N TYR A 145 -15.54 0.79 -17.61
CA TYR A 145 -15.71 0.51 -16.18
C TYR A 145 -17.17 0.24 -15.85
N HIS A 146 -17.49 -1.01 -15.51
CA HIS A 146 -18.88 -1.48 -15.32
C HIS A 146 -19.39 -1.35 -13.87
N GLY A 147 -18.58 -0.81 -12.94
CA GLY A 147 -18.95 -0.73 -11.53
C GLY A 147 -20.13 0.21 -11.26
N ASP A 148 -20.80 0.01 -10.13
CA ASP A 148 -21.91 0.86 -9.69
C ASP A 148 -21.45 2.29 -9.40
N ASP A 149 -20.18 2.46 -8.99
CA ASP A 149 -19.55 3.75 -8.79
C ASP A 149 -19.60 4.66 -10.03
N ILE A 150 -19.51 4.09 -11.24
CA ILE A 150 -19.64 4.85 -12.50
C ILE A 150 -21.09 5.31 -12.70
N ARG A 151 -22.08 4.46 -12.35
CA ARG A 151 -23.49 4.85 -12.38
C ARG A 151 -23.80 5.98 -11.40
N GLU A 152 -23.27 5.84 -10.17
CA GLU A 152 -23.44 6.84 -9.10
C GLU A 152 -22.83 8.19 -9.49
N LEU A 153 -21.62 8.19 -10.06
CA LEU A 153 -20.95 9.42 -10.51
C LEU A 153 -21.68 10.08 -11.67
N ALA A 154 -22.15 9.31 -12.65
CA ALA A 154 -22.92 9.83 -13.77
C ALA A 154 -24.27 10.41 -13.30
N GLN A 155 -24.93 9.76 -12.35
CA GLN A 155 -26.17 10.25 -11.75
C GLN A 155 -25.90 11.54 -10.96
N LEU A 156 -24.85 11.57 -10.16
CA LEU A 156 -24.48 12.75 -9.39
C LEU A 156 -24.16 13.95 -10.30
N TYR A 157 -23.49 13.70 -11.44
CA TYR A 157 -23.24 14.74 -12.44
C TYR A 157 -24.57 15.25 -13.03
N ALA A 158 -25.45 14.35 -13.42
CA ALA A 158 -26.77 14.72 -13.98
C ALA A 158 -27.62 15.51 -12.97
N ASP A 159 -27.61 15.09 -11.70
CA ASP A 159 -28.35 15.79 -10.62
C ASP A 159 -27.81 17.20 -10.35
N THR A 160 -26.52 17.41 -10.55
CA THR A 160 -25.84 18.66 -10.22
C THR A 160 -25.81 19.63 -11.41
N HIS A 161 -25.62 19.14 -12.63
CA HIS A 161 -25.38 19.90 -13.86
C HIS A 161 -26.49 19.72 -14.91
N GLY A 162 -27.44 18.82 -14.66
CA GLY A 162 -28.53 18.54 -15.60
C GLY A 162 -28.02 18.02 -16.94
N ASP A 163 -28.55 18.55 -18.01
CA ASP A 163 -28.23 18.21 -19.39
C ASP A 163 -27.16 19.12 -20.05
N GLU A 164 -26.38 19.84 -19.23
CA GLU A 164 -25.44 20.89 -19.67
C GLU A 164 -24.50 20.42 -20.79
N VAL A 165 -23.97 19.19 -20.68
CA VAL A 165 -23.03 18.63 -21.69
C VAL A 165 -23.69 17.61 -22.64
N LEU A 166 -25.00 17.39 -22.53
CA LEU A 166 -25.72 16.36 -23.32
C LEU A 166 -25.58 16.57 -24.83
N TYR A 167 -25.55 17.84 -25.26
CA TYR A 167 -25.47 18.25 -26.66
C TYR A 167 -24.10 18.87 -27.02
N ALA A 168 -23.14 18.88 -26.08
CA ALA A 168 -21.78 19.34 -26.34
C ALA A 168 -21.04 18.36 -27.28
N ASP A 169 -19.94 18.84 -27.88
CA ASP A 169 -19.04 17.94 -28.60
C ASP A 169 -18.40 16.90 -27.65
N GLU A 170 -17.94 15.80 -28.24
CA GLU A 170 -17.39 14.65 -27.49
C GLU A 170 -16.26 15.06 -26.55
N LYS A 171 -15.33 15.88 -27.04
CA LYS A 171 -14.17 16.32 -26.24
C LYS A 171 -14.61 17.14 -25.03
N THR A 172 -15.47 18.13 -25.22
CA THR A 172 -15.99 18.98 -24.13
C THR A 172 -16.71 18.15 -23.09
N ARG A 173 -17.51 17.17 -23.52
CA ARG A 173 -18.25 16.27 -22.63
C ARG A 173 -17.32 15.34 -21.87
N HIS A 174 -16.35 14.71 -22.56
CA HIS A 174 -15.34 13.85 -21.90
C HIS A 174 -14.53 14.63 -20.86
N ASP A 175 -14.03 15.82 -21.21
CA ASP A 175 -13.25 16.66 -20.31
C ASP A 175 -14.07 17.05 -19.06
N ALA A 176 -15.35 17.38 -19.21
CA ALA A 176 -16.23 17.74 -18.09
C ALA A 176 -16.52 16.55 -17.18
N LEU A 177 -16.93 15.41 -17.75
CA LEU A 177 -17.26 14.20 -16.98
C LEU A 177 -16.03 13.59 -16.29
N ALA A 178 -14.88 13.52 -16.99
CA ALA A 178 -13.65 13.03 -16.40
C ALA A 178 -13.19 13.92 -15.26
N ARG A 179 -13.19 15.24 -15.44
CA ARG A 179 -12.81 16.19 -14.39
C ARG A 179 -13.69 16.02 -13.16
N PHE A 180 -14.99 16.00 -13.34
CA PHE A 180 -15.92 15.81 -12.23
C PHE A 180 -15.68 14.50 -11.48
N GLY A 181 -15.50 13.39 -12.22
CA GLY A 181 -15.21 12.10 -11.62
C GLY A 181 -13.88 12.07 -10.86
N LEU A 182 -12.83 12.69 -11.40
CA LEU A 182 -11.53 12.81 -10.75
C LEU A 182 -11.61 13.67 -9.49
N GLU A 183 -12.25 14.83 -9.55
CA GLU A 183 -12.45 15.71 -8.40
C GLU A 183 -13.21 15.02 -7.27
N HIS A 184 -14.08 14.06 -7.61
CA HIS A 184 -14.83 13.27 -6.64
C HIS A 184 -14.05 12.08 -6.06
N ASN A 185 -13.21 11.45 -6.87
CA ASN A 185 -12.47 10.24 -6.48
C ASN A 185 -11.15 10.53 -5.77
N ILE A 186 -10.36 11.50 -6.25
CA ILE A 186 -9.03 11.81 -5.70
C ILE A 186 -9.07 12.09 -4.18
N PRO A 187 -10.01 12.88 -3.64
CA PRO A 187 -10.06 13.15 -2.20
C PRO A 187 -10.38 11.91 -1.33
N LYS A 188 -10.83 10.81 -1.94
CA LYS A 188 -11.20 9.57 -1.24
C LYS A 188 -10.05 8.55 -1.23
N MET A 189 -8.96 8.85 -1.91
CA MET A 189 -7.78 7.99 -2.02
C MET A 189 -6.72 8.36 -0.98
#